data_6e2ae09aae1a60d6b8c7bd66570f9e76
#
_entry.id   6e2ae09aae1a60d6b8c7bd66570f9e76
#
_cell.length_a   1.000
_cell.length_b   1.000
_cell.length_c   1.000
_cell.angle_alpha   90.00
_cell.angle_beta   90.00
_cell.angle_gamma   90.00
#
_symmetry.space_group_name_H-M   'P 1'
#
loop_
_entity.id
_entity.type
_entity.pdbx_description
1 polymer ?
#
loop_
_entity_poly.entity_id
_entity_poly.type
_entity_poly.pdbx_seq_one_letter_code
_entity_poly.pdbx_strand_id
1 'polypeptide(L)'
;MKNHNNGFLELVQKALENIPEYDVHQVKNKIDNSDTFSLVDVREDREWVQGSILPSIHIGKGVIERDVANLIPDLNMEIVLYCQGGYRSALAGEALKAMGYSNVFSMSGGFSDWLNNNFPIQKNN
;
A
#
# COMPACT_ATOMS: atom_id res chain seq x y z
N MET A 1 17.45 -10.81 -5.65
CA MET A 1 16.06 -10.88 -6.10
C MET A 1 15.31 -11.97 -5.34
N LYS A 2 14.14 -11.64 -4.82
CA LYS A 2 13.32 -12.62 -4.15
C LYS A 2 12.57 -13.48 -5.16
N ASN A 3 12.59 -14.78 -4.94
CA ASN A 3 11.75 -15.70 -5.70
C ASN A 3 10.48 -15.98 -4.90
N HIS A 4 9.34 -15.80 -5.54
CA HIS A 4 8.04 -16.08 -4.94
C HIS A 4 7.49 -17.39 -5.51
N ASN A 5 6.76 -18.14 -4.70
CA ASN A 5 6.14 -19.37 -5.17
C ASN A 5 4.98 -19.05 -6.11
N ASN A 6 4.62 -20.03 -6.95
CA ASN A 6 3.59 -19.85 -7.97
C ASN A 6 2.21 -19.55 -7.39
N GLY A 7 1.87 -20.18 -6.27
CA GLY A 7 0.58 -19.95 -5.63
C GLY A 7 0.43 -18.51 -5.17
N PHE A 8 1.48 -17.93 -4.58
CA PHE A 8 1.49 -16.54 -4.18
C PHE A 8 1.34 -15.61 -5.38
N LEU A 9 2.11 -15.87 -6.44
CA LEU A 9 2.05 -15.06 -7.66
C LEU A 9 0.67 -15.13 -8.32
N GLU A 10 0.02 -16.28 -8.32
CA GLU A 10 -1.33 -16.41 -8.85
C GLU A 10 -2.35 -15.60 -8.06
N LEU A 11 -2.24 -15.59 -6.71
CA LEU A 11 -3.11 -14.77 -5.89
C LEU A 11 -2.92 -13.27 -6.18
N VAL A 12 -1.68 -12.85 -6.33
CA VAL A 12 -1.36 -11.45 -6.65
C VAL A 12 -1.92 -11.09 -8.02
N GLN A 13 -1.75 -11.97 -9.01
CA GLN A 13 -2.26 -11.74 -10.36
C GLN A 13 -3.77 -11.54 -10.35
N LYS A 14 -4.50 -12.38 -9.61
CA LYS A 14 -5.95 -12.24 -9.45
C LYS A 14 -6.35 -10.95 -8.77
N ALA A 15 -5.62 -10.57 -7.72
CA ALA A 15 -5.89 -9.33 -7.01
C ALA A 15 -5.73 -8.13 -7.94
N LEU A 16 -4.69 -8.12 -8.77
CA LEU A 16 -4.41 -7.02 -9.69
C LEU A 16 -5.45 -6.89 -10.81
N GLU A 17 -6.25 -7.92 -11.07
CA GLU A 17 -7.38 -7.78 -11.98
C GLU A 17 -8.44 -6.81 -11.47
N ASN A 18 -8.53 -6.63 -10.17
CA ASN A 18 -9.55 -5.82 -9.52
C ASN A 18 -9.01 -4.59 -8.80
N ILE A 19 -7.70 -4.55 -8.55
CA ILE A 19 -7.06 -3.46 -7.81
C ILE A 19 -6.17 -2.69 -8.77
N PRO A 20 -6.57 -1.48 -9.17
CA PRO A 20 -5.72 -0.65 -10.04
C PRO A 20 -4.46 -0.21 -9.30
N GLU A 21 -3.45 0.13 -10.07
CA GLU A 21 -2.15 0.53 -9.52
C GLU A 21 -1.82 1.97 -9.88
N TYR A 22 -1.15 2.66 -8.96
CA TYR A 22 -0.36 3.85 -9.23
C TYR A 22 1.12 3.45 -9.13
N ASP A 23 1.97 4.06 -9.94
CA ASP A 23 3.42 3.92 -9.72
C ASP A 23 3.91 4.95 -8.69
N VAL A 24 5.19 4.87 -8.32
CA VAL A 24 5.73 5.75 -7.28
C VAL A 24 5.73 7.23 -7.70
N HIS A 25 5.85 7.52 -9.00
CA HIS A 25 5.82 8.89 -9.50
C HIS A 25 4.43 9.50 -9.36
N GLN A 26 3.40 8.72 -9.66
CA GLN A 26 2.01 9.16 -9.50
C GLN A 26 1.69 9.43 -8.03
N VAL A 27 2.15 8.56 -7.13
CA VAL A 27 1.93 8.75 -5.68
C VAL A 27 2.70 9.98 -5.18
N LYS A 28 3.95 10.16 -5.62
CA LYS A 28 4.74 11.33 -5.24
C LYS A 28 4.04 12.63 -5.69
N ASN A 29 3.50 12.62 -6.91
CA ASN A 29 2.76 13.79 -7.41
C ASN A 29 1.52 14.08 -6.57
N LYS A 30 0.79 13.05 -6.13
CA LYS A 30 -0.37 13.23 -5.27
C LYS A 30 0.01 13.87 -3.94
N ILE A 31 1.12 13.46 -3.36
CA ILE A 31 1.64 14.05 -2.12
C ILE A 31 2.02 15.51 -2.35
N ASP A 32 2.78 15.78 -3.41
CA ASP A 32 3.28 17.12 -3.72
C ASP A 32 2.12 18.09 -4.02
N ASN A 33 1.04 17.59 -4.62
CA ASN A 33 -0.14 18.40 -4.92
C ASN A 33 -1.10 18.53 -3.75
N SER A 34 -0.77 17.93 -2.61
CA SER A 34 -1.65 17.90 -1.42
C SER A 34 -3.03 17.29 -1.71
N ASP A 35 -3.07 16.28 -2.56
CA ASP A 35 -4.32 15.57 -2.85
C ASP A 35 -4.86 14.90 -1.58
N THR A 36 -6.17 14.81 -1.48
CA THR A 36 -6.82 14.13 -0.34
C THR A 36 -6.86 12.64 -0.61
N PHE A 37 -6.02 11.90 0.10
CA PHE A 37 -6.00 10.42 0.05
C PHE A 37 -5.26 9.90 1.27
N SER A 38 -5.42 8.61 1.54
CA SER A 38 -4.67 7.93 2.61
C SER A 38 -3.62 7.03 1.99
N LEU A 39 -2.37 7.20 2.40
CA LEU A 39 -1.27 6.33 1.98
C LEU A 39 -0.94 5.38 3.13
N VAL A 40 -1.10 4.09 2.89
CA VAL A 40 -1.04 3.08 3.94
C VAL A 40 0.06 2.08 3.65
N ASP A 41 0.99 1.94 4.60
CA ASP A 41 2.03 0.93 4.59
C ASP A 41 1.46 -0.35 5.18
N VAL A 42 1.41 -1.43 4.40
CA VAL A 42 0.86 -2.70 4.87
C VAL A 42 1.96 -3.72 5.20
N ARG A 43 3.21 -3.28 5.27
CA ARG A 43 4.34 -4.13 5.64
C ARG A 43 4.28 -4.50 7.11
N GLU A 44 5.19 -5.38 7.51
CA GLU A 44 5.30 -5.79 8.91
C GLU A 44 5.91 -4.68 9.79
N ASP A 45 5.67 -4.76 11.10
CA ASP A 45 6.13 -3.75 12.06
C ASP A 45 7.64 -3.52 11.95
N ARG A 46 8.42 -4.58 11.83
CA ARG A 46 9.89 -4.48 11.72
C ARG A 46 10.34 -3.71 10.48
N GLU A 47 9.59 -3.80 9.40
CA GLU A 47 9.87 -3.05 8.17
C GLU A 47 9.52 -1.56 8.36
N TRP A 48 8.36 -1.29 8.93
CA TRP A 48 7.90 0.07 9.21
C TRP A 48 8.88 0.84 10.08
N VAL A 49 9.40 0.21 11.13
CA VAL A 49 10.33 0.86 12.07
C VAL A 49 11.60 1.32 11.36
N GLN A 50 12.09 0.56 10.38
CA GLN A 50 13.30 0.89 9.64
C GLN A 50 13.15 2.12 8.75
N GLY A 51 11.92 2.44 8.34
CA GLY A 51 11.63 3.58 7.51
C GLY A 51 10.38 3.36 6.68
N SER A 52 9.69 4.44 6.36
CA SER A 52 8.48 4.41 5.55
C SER A 52 8.38 5.67 4.71
N ILE A 53 7.42 5.70 3.80
CA ILE A 53 7.17 6.88 2.97
C ILE A 53 6.70 8.04 3.85
N LEU A 54 7.20 9.23 3.58
CA LEU A 54 6.76 10.45 4.24
C LEU A 54 5.74 11.17 3.33
N PRO A 55 4.48 11.37 3.72
CA PRO A 55 3.81 10.82 4.90
C PRO A 55 3.09 9.50 4.59
N SER A 56 3.00 8.63 5.55
CA SER A 56 2.14 7.45 5.44
C SER A 56 1.73 7.00 6.84
N ILE A 57 0.68 6.17 6.90
CA ILE A 57 0.28 5.53 8.14
C ILE A 57 0.53 4.03 8.02
N HIS A 58 0.63 3.35 9.14
CA HIS A 58 0.92 1.92 9.17
C HIS A 58 -0.31 1.14 9.60
N ILE A 59 -0.77 0.23 8.73
CA ILE A 59 -1.75 -0.79 9.07
C ILE A 59 -1.27 -2.07 8.41
N GLY A 60 -0.64 -2.96 9.18
CA GLY A 60 -0.08 -4.18 8.63
C GLY A 60 -1.14 -5.07 7.97
N LYS A 61 -0.76 -5.73 6.89
CA LYS A 61 -1.67 -6.58 6.12
C LYS A 61 -2.38 -7.61 7.01
N GLY A 62 -1.69 -8.16 8.01
CA GLY A 62 -2.25 -9.18 8.88
C GLY A 62 -3.40 -8.71 9.76
N VAL A 63 -3.57 -7.41 9.94
CA VAL A 63 -4.59 -6.84 10.83
C VAL A 63 -5.45 -5.77 10.14
N ILE A 64 -5.26 -5.55 8.84
CA ILE A 64 -5.91 -4.43 8.16
C ILE A 64 -7.44 -4.55 8.16
N GLU A 65 -7.97 -5.75 8.00
CA GLU A 65 -9.42 -5.96 8.01
C GLU A 65 -10.02 -5.58 9.36
N ARG A 66 -9.29 -5.80 10.44
CA ARG A 66 -9.73 -5.45 11.79
C ARG A 66 -9.67 -3.95 12.05
N ASP A 67 -8.60 -3.30 11.57
CA ASP A 67 -8.23 -1.97 12.05
C ASP A 67 -8.58 -0.82 11.10
N VAL A 68 -8.76 -1.10 9.80
CA VAL A 68 -8.89 -0.02 8.81
C VAL A 68 -10.09 0.89 9.08
N ALA A 69 -11.22 0.34 9.50
CA ALA A 69 -12.43 1.14 9.70
C ALA A 69 -12.31 2.15 10.82
N ASN A 70 -11.45 1.89 11.81
CA ASN A 70 -11.19 2.83 12.89
C ASN A 70 -10.34 4.02 12.44
N LEU A 71 -9.45 3.79 11.48
CA LEU A 71 -8.52 4.81 11.00
C LEU A 71 -9.03 5.52 9.75
N ILE A 72 -9.75 4.80 8.89
CA ILE A 72 -10.30 5.32 7.63
C ILE A 72 -11.75 4.85 7.55
N PRO A 73 -12.67 5.52 8.24
CA PRO A 73 -14.07 5.09 8.26
C PRO A 73 -14.84 5.39 6.97
N ASP A 74 -14.38 6.34 6.17
CA ASP A 74 -15.06 6.71 4.92
C ASP A 74 -14.77 5.66 3.84
N LEU A 75 -15.79 4.90 3.45
CA LEU A 75 -15.66 3.84 2.43
C LEU A 75 -15.33 4.38 1.03
N ASN A 76 -15.49 5.67 0.81
CA ASN A 76 -15.18 6.32 -0.46
C ASN A 76 -13.82 7.02 -0.47
N MET A 77 -13.12 7.04 0.65
CA MET A 77 -11.78 7.63 0.73
C MET A 77 -10.86 6.95 -0.28
N GLU A 78 -10.10 7.75 -1.03
CA GLU A 78 -9.06 7.18 -1.90
C GLU A 78 -7.94 6.64 -1.02
N ILE A 79 -7.64 5.36 -1.15
CA ILE A 79 -6.63 4.68 -0.35
C ILE A 79 -5.59 4.11 -1.31
N VAL A 80 -4.33 4.44 -1.07
CA VAL A 80 -3.20 3.85 -1.78
C VAL A 80 -2.44 2.98 -0.79
N LEU A 81 -2.34 1.70 -1.07
CA LEU A 81 -1.65 0.74 -0.23
C LEU A 81 -0.27 0.45 -0.82
N TYR A 82 0.75 0.32 0.03
CA TYR A 82 2.05 -0.10 -0.47
C TYR A 82 2.71 -1.11 0.47
N CYS A 83 3.54 -1.94 -0.12
CA CYS A 83 4.41 -2.85 0.62
C CYS A 83 5.83 -2.70 0.07
N GLN A 84 6.67 -3.71 0.19
CA GLN A 84 8.05 -3.59 -0.28
C GLN A 84 8.13 -3.60 -1.81
N GLY A 85 7.40 -4.50 -2.48
CA GLY A 85 7.48 -4.66 -3.94
C GLY A 85 6.15 -4.58 -4.69
N GLY A 86 5.04 -4.36 -4.00
CA GLY A 86 3.73 -4.20 -4.63
C GLY A 86 2.83 -5.43 -4.59
N TYR A 87 3.27 -6.55 -4.01
CA TYR A 87 2.49 -7.79 -4.01
C TYR A 87 1.54 -7.90 -2.82
N ARG A 88 2.04 -7.73 -1.60
CA ARG A 88 1.20 -7.77 -0.39
C ARG A 88 0.13 -6.68 -0.42
N SER A 89 0.46 -5.51 -0.99
CA SER A 89 -0.49 -4.40 -1.09
C SER A 89 -1.64 -4.72 -2.03
N ALA A 90 -1.41 -5.46 -3.11
CA ALA A 90 -2.49 -5.90 -4.00
C ALA A 90 -3.47 -6.81 -3.25
N LEU A 91 -2.95 -7.74 -2.45
CA LEU A 91 -3.79 -8.64 -1.66
C LEU A 91 -4.56 -7.89 -0.58
N ALA A 92 -3.92 -6.94 0.09
CA ALA A 92 -4.60 -6.09 1.07
C ALA A 92 -5.70 -5.26 0.42
N GLY A 93 -5.48 -4.77 -0.79
CA GLY A 93 -6.48 -4.03 -1.55
C GLY A 93 -7.73 -4.87 -1.81
N GLU A 94 -7.54 -6.13 -2.18
CA GLU A 94 -8.64 -7.06 -2.39
C GLU A 94 -9.50 -7.21 -1.13
N ALA A 95 -8.83 -7.33 0.03
CA ALA A 95 -9.54 -7.43 1.30
C ALA A 95 -10.36 -6.17 1.59
N LEU A 96 -9.81 -4.99 1.33
CA LEU A 96 -10.54 -3.74 1.55
C LEU A 96 -11.74 -3.61 0.62
N LYS A 97 -11.60 -4.01 -0.64
CA LYS A 97 -12.74 -3.99 -1.57
C LYS A 97 -13.84 -4.91 -1.09
N ALA A 98 -13.48 -6.09 -0.59
CA ALA A 98 -14.48 -7.02 -0.04
C ALA A 98 -15.23 -6.43 1.15
N MET A 99 -14.61 -5.50 1.88
CA MET A 99 -15.24 -4.80 3.02
C MET A 99 -16.10 -3.61 2.59
N GLY A 100 -16.10 -3.25 1.30
CA GLY A 100 -16.92 -2.16 0.80
C GLY A 100 -16.16 -0.88 0.45
N TYR A 101 -14.85 -0.85 0.61
CA TYR A 101 -14.05 0.32 0.18
C TYR A 101 -14.06 0.39 -1.35
N SER A 102 -14.41 1.56 -1.89
CA SER A 102 -14.69 1.69 -3.33
C SER A 102 -13.53 2.26 -4.13
N ASN A 103 -12.51 2.79 -3.47
CA ASN A 103 -11.49 3.62 -4.15
C ASN A 103 -10.09 3.24 -3.68
N VAL A 104 -9.70 2.00 -3.98
CA VAL A 104 -8.49 1.37 -3.46
C VAL A 104 -7.50 1.09 -4.58
N PHE A 105 -6.25 1.48 -4.34
CA PHE A 105 -5.13 1.32 -5.29
C PHE A 105 -3.97 0.66 -4.59
N SER A 106 -3.14 -0.06 -5.36
CA SER A 106 -1.85 -0.57 -4.89
C SER A 106 -0.74 0.23 -5.57
N MET A 107 0.33 0.56 -4.84
CA MET A 107 1.47 1.24 -5.45
C MET A 107 2.43 0.20 -6.02
N SER A 108 2.52 0.13 -7.34
CA SER A 108 3.44 -0.79 -8.01
C SER A 108 4.88 -0.42 -7.69
N GLY A 109 5.74 -1.44 -7.62
CA GLY A 109 7.14 -1.25 -7.27
C GLY A 109 7.39 -1.00 -5.79
N GLY A 110 6.40 -0.55 -5.04
CA GLY A 110 6.43 -0.42 -3.60
C GLY A 110 7.54 0.47 -3.06
N PHE A 111 7.90 0.20 -1.81
CA PHE A 111 8.93 0.97 -1.12
C PHE A 111 10.30 0.86 -1.78
N SER A 112 10.58 -0.27 -2.44
CA SER A 112 11.84 -0.43 -3.19
C SER A 112 12.00 0.63 -4.27
N ASP A 113 10.97 0.83 -5.09
CA ASP A 113 11.02 1.84 -6.15
C ASP A 113 11.03 3.25 -5.56
N TRP A 114 10.33 3.46 -4.44
CA TRP A 114 10.34 4.75 -3.75
C TRP A 114 11.77 5.12 -3.35
N LEU A 115 12.49 4.18 -2.74
CA LEU A 115 13.88 4.38 -2.34
C LEU A 115 14.80 4.58 -3.55
N ASN A 116 14.60 3.82 -4.63
CA ASN A 116 15.41 3.94 -5.83
C ASN A 116 15.29 5.31 -6.49
N ASN A 117 14.18 5.99 -6.29
CA ASN A 117 13.95 7.33 -6.81
C ASN A 117 14.36 8.42 -5.81
N ASN A 118 14.91 8.06 -4.67
CA ASN A 118 15.35 8.98 -3.63
C ASN A 118 14.22 9.88 -3.11
N PHE A 119 13.00 9.39 -3.08
CA PHE A 119 11.86 10.13 -2.57
C PHE A 119 11.87 10.16 -1.03
N PRO A 120 11.24 11.17 -0.41
CA PRO A 120 11.34 11.36 1.05
C PRO A 120 10.79 10.21 1.88
N ILE A 121 11.54 9.88 2.93
CA ILE A 121 11.13 8.85 3.89
C ILE A 121 11.18 9.42 5.31
N GLN A 122 10.50 8.71 6.22
CA GLN A 122 10.54 9.00 7.65
C GLN A 122 11.00 7.75 8.39
N LYS A 123 11.63 7.95 9.55
CA LYS A 123 11.99 6.84 10.44
C LYS A 123 10.99 6.77 11.58
N ASN A 124 10.62 5.55 11.95
CA ASN A 124 9.55 5.30 12.92
C ASN A 124 10.08 4.44 14.06
N ASN A 125 10.61 5.09 15.05
CA ASN A 125 11.15 4.41 16.24
C ASN A 125 10.05 4.04 17.24
#